data_04ce32235e267434eca2d2c4feaeaf20
#
_entry.id   04ce32235e267434eca2d2c4feaeaf20
#
_cell.length_a   1.000
_cell.length_b   1.000
_cell.length_c   1.000
_cell.angle_alpha   90.00
_cell.angle_beta   90.00
_cell.angle_gamma   90.00
#
_symmetry.space_group_name_H-M   'P 1'
#
loop_
_entity.id
_entity.type
_entity.pdbx_description
1 polymer ?
#
loop_
_entity_poly.entity_id
_entity_poly.type
_entity_poly.pdbx_seq_one_letter_code
_entity_poly.pdbx_strand_id
1 'polypeptide(L)'
;MARVAKPKPTKTLEQTLWETADKLRGNQEPSEYKHVVLGLVFLKYISDRFTERREALEAELKADGLDASDIANFLEDRDEYASHNVFWVPTEARWEYILGRAKLASIGRDIDAAMDAVEAENPTVRGVLPRNYARDGLDKRRLGELVDLIGSIGFTSTDDHGADDVLGRVYEYFLGQFAGKETG
;
A
#
# COMPACT_ATOMS: atom_id res chain seq x y z
N MET A 1 -16.09 33.55 -34.12
CA MET A 1 -15.85 32.09 -33.91
C MET A 1 -15.18 31.89 -32.56
N ALA A 2 -15.90 31.33 -31.62
CA ALA A 2 -15.33 31.03 -30.30
C ALA A 2 -14.30 29.88 -30.42
N ARG A 3 -13.06 30.13 -30.01
CA ARG A 3 -12.05 29.09 -29.89
C ARG A 3 -12.52 28.10 -28.81
N VAL A 4 -12.94 26.93 -29.22
CA VAL A 4 -13.14 25.82 -28.30
C VAL A 4 -11.77 25.53 -27.63
N ALA A 5 -11.70 25.82 -26.32
CA ALA A 5 -10.50 25.51 -25.56
C ALA A 5 -10.27 23.99 -25.63
N LYS A 6 -9.09 23.57 -26.09
CA LYS A 6 -8.69 22.14 -26.01
C LYS A 6 -8.79 21.70 -24.55
N PRO A 7 -9.42 20.56 -24.26
CA PRO A 7 -9.47 20.06 -22.90
C PRO A 7 -8.04 19.88 -22.40
N LYS A 8 -7.75 20.36 -21.18
CA LYS A 8 -6.44 20.12 -20.54
C LYS A 8 -6.24 18.61 -20.44
N PRO A 9 -5.04 18.09 -20.77
CA PRO A 9 -4.76 16.68 -20.65
C PRO A 9 -5.00 16.24 -19.19
N THR A 10 -5.81 15.20 -19.01
CA THR A 10 -6.08 14.62 -17.69
C THR A 10 -4.82 13.99 -17.15
N LYS A 11 -4.40 14.36 -15.94
CA LYS A 11 -3.24 13.75 -15.28
C LYS A 11 -3.50 12.27 -15.03
N THR A 12 -2.46 11.43 -15.20
CA THR A 12 -2.53 10.02 -14.84
C THR A 12 -2.59 9.85 -13.33
N LEU A 13 -3.01 8.68 -12.86
CA LEU A 13 -3.00 8.33 -11.44
C LEU A 13 -1.58 8.51 -10.85
N GLU A 14 -0.57 7.99 -11.55
CA GLU A 14 0.84 8.06 -11.13
C GLU A 14 1.32 9.51 -10.98
N GLN A 15 0.96 10.38 -11.92
CA GLN A 15 1.32 11.81 -11.87
C GLN A 15 0.68 12.50 -10.67
N THR A 16 -0.60 12.26 -10.42
CA THR A 16 -1.33 12.85 -9.28
C THR A 16 -0.75 12.40 -7.95
N LEU A 17 -0.47 11.10 -7.83
CA LEU A 17 0.14 10.52 -6.64
C LEU A 17 1.53 11.09 -6.39
N TRP A 18 2.35 11.17 -7.43
CA TRP A 18 3.70 11.73 -7.33
C TRP A 18 3.68 13.19 -6.90
N GLU A 19 2.87 14.03 -7.52
CA GLU A 19 2.81 15.46 -7.20
C GLU A 19 2.41 15.70 -5.73
N THR A 20 1.44 14.94 -5.24
CA THR A 20 1.01 15.05 -3.85
C THR A 20 2.06 14.50 -2.88
N ALA A 21 2.66 13.35 -3.19
CA ALA A 21 3.73 12.77 -2.39
C ALA A 21 4.96 13.71 -2.33
N ASP A 22 5.34 14.33 -3.46
CA ASP A 22 6.44 15.27 -3.51
C ASP A 22 6.19 16.52 -2.64
N LYS A 23 4.95 17.02 -2.60
CA LYS A 23 4.57 18.11 -1.70
C LYS A 23 4.70 17.71 -0.22
N LEU A 24 4.33 16.48 0.11
CA LEU A 24 4.41 15.96 1.48
C LEU A 24 5.85 15.67 1.91
N ARG A 25 6.76 15.54 0.98
CA ARG A 25 8.18 15.31 1.26
C ARG A 25 8.79 16.42 2.11
N GLY A 26 8.43 17.67 1.86
CA GLY A 26 9.02 18.82 2.56
C GLY A 26 10.54 18.86 2.36
N ASN A 27 11.29 18.91 3.48
CA ASN A 27 12.76 18.99 3.49
C ASN A 27 13.44 17.60 3.53
N GLN A 28 12.70 16.50 3.38
CA GLN A 28 13.30 15.17 3.35
C GLN A 28 14.16 14.98 2.10
N GLU A 29 15.31 14.33 2.28
CA GLU A 29 16.16 13.94 1.15
C GLU A 29 15.40 12.98 0.22
N PRO A 30 15.45 13.18 -1.12
CA PRO A 30 14.74 12.32 -2.07
C PRO A 30 15.06 10.84 -1.92
N SER A 31 16.33 10.48 -1.69
CA SER A 31 16.77 9.09 -1.54
C SER A 31 16.16 8.40 -0.31
N GLU A 32 16.01 9.11 0.80
CA GLU A 32 15.38 8.59 2.02
C GLU A 32 13.86 8.52 1.88
N TYR A 33 13.25 9.56 1.32
CA TYR A 33 11.82 9.65 1.14
C TYR A 33 11.27 8.62 0.14
N LYS A 34 12.07 8.26 -0.86
CA LYS A 34 11.78 7.17 -1.80
C LYS A 34 11.38 5.88 -1.07
N HIS A 35 12.14 5.47 -0.08
CA HIS A 35 11.86 4.27 0.71
C HIS A 35 10.58 4.40 1.53
N VAL A 36 10.30 5.59 2.07
CA VAL A 36 9.06 5.88 2.79
C VAL A 36 7.85 5.65 1.88
N VAL A 37 7.85 6.27 0.70
CA VAL A 37 6.72 6.20 -0.24
C VAL A 37 6.53 4.79 -0.79
N LEU A 38 7.60 4.18 -1.31
CA LEU A 38 7.52 2.87 -1.95
C LEU A 38 7.19 1.76 -0.95
N GLY A 39 7.66 1.87 0.28
CA GLY A 39 7.30 0.93 1.35
C GLY A 39 5.81 0.96 1.67
N LEU A 40 5.21 2.15 1.74
CA LEU A 40 3.76 2.30 1.95
C LEU A 40 2.95 1.81 0.76
N VAL A 41 3.39 2.07 -0.46
CA VAL A 41 2.75 1.54 -1.68
C VAL A 41 2.74 0.02 -1.66
N PHE A 42 3.86 -0.60 -1.31
CA PHE A 42 3.96 -2.05 -1.21
C PHE A 42 3.05 -2.62 -0.10
N LEU A 43 3.03 -1.98 1.06
CA LEU A 43 2.15 -2.39 2.17
C LEU A 43 0.67 -2.32 1.75
N LYS A 44 0.27 -1.25 1.06
CA LYS A 44 -1.08 -1.11 0.52
C LYS A 44 -1.40 -2.24 -0.46
N TYR A 45 -0.48 -2.53 -1.38
CA TYR A 45 -0.62 -3.60 -2.36
C TYR A 45 -0.85 -4.97 -1.70
N ILE A 46 0.01 -5.37 -0.77
CA ILE A 46 -0.13 -6.68 -0.12
C ILE A 46 -1.39 -6.76 0.74
N SER A 47 -1.79 -5.67 1.38
CA SER A 47 -3.03 -5.59 2.15
C SER A 47 -4.27 -5.74 1.25
N ASP A 48 -4.31 -5.05 0.12
CA ASP A 48 -5.41 -5.16 -0.84
C ASP A 48 -5.53 -6.57 -1.43
N ARG A 49 -4.41 -7.18 -1.78
CA ARG A 49 -4.37 -8.58 -2.26
C ARG A 49 -4.86 -9.56 -1.20
N PHE A 50 -4.46 -9.36 0.04
CA PHE A 50 -4.90 -10.17 1.17
C PHE A 50 -6.42 -10.05 1.38
N THR A 51 -6.94 -8.84 1.40
CA THR A 51 -8.38 -8.57 1.59
C THR A 51 -9.20 -9.19 0.47
N GLU A 52 -8.78 -9.03 -0.78
CA GLU A 52 -9.43 -9.62 -1.95
C GLU A 52 -9.50 -11.15 -1.84
N ARG A 53 -8.39 -11.79 -1.49
CA ARG A 53 -8.37 -13.26 -1.30
C ARG A 53 -9.26 -13.70 -0.15
N ARG A 54 -9.24 -12.97 0.96
CA ARG A 54 -10.06 -13.25 2.14
C ARG A 54 -11.55 -13.20 1.80
N GLU A 55 -11.99 -12.17 1.09
CA GLU A 55 -13.37 -12.01 0.64
C GLU A 55 -13.78 -13.12 -0.33
N ALA A 56 -12.93 -13.47 -1.29
CA ALA A 56 -13.16 -14.57 -2.23
C ALA A 56 -13.26 -15.92 -1.50
N LEU A 57 -12.37 -16.20 -0.58
CA LEU A 57 -12.40 -17.42 0.23
C LEU A 57 -13.69 -17.52 1.06
N GLU A 58 -14.08 -16.44 1.71
CA GLU A 58 -15.33 -16.40 2.47
C GLU A 58 -16.55 -16.72 1.60
N ALA A 59 -16.61 -16.15 0.38
CA ALA A 59 -17.69 -16.40 -0.56
C ALA A 59 -17.69 -17.86 -1.05
N GLU A 60 -16.53 -18.43 -1.34
CA GLU A 60 -16.36 -19.84 -1.73
C GLU A 60 -16.87 -20.78 -0.64
N LEU A 61 -16.46 -20.54 0.61
CA LEU A 61 -16.85 -21.38 1.75
C LEU A 61 -18.35 -21.28 2.07
N LYS A 62 -18.94 -20.10 1.93
CA LYS A 62 -20.40 -19.91 2.06
C LYS A 62 -21.16 -20.67 0.97
N ALA A 63 -20.68 -20.62 -0.28
CA ALA A 63 -21.28 -21.35 -1.40
C ALA A 63 -21.20 -22.87 -1.20
N ASP A 64 -20.14 -23.37 -0.53
CA ASP A 64 -19.97 -24.78 -0.18
C ASP A 64 -20.82 -25.20 1.04
N GLY A 65 -21.53 -24.27 1.67
CA GLY A 65 -22.47 -24.55 2.75
C GLY A 65 -21.85 -24.72 4.13
N LEU A 66 -20.60 -24.24 4.34
CA LEU A 66 -19.96 -24.27 5.64
C LEU A 66 -20.65 -23.31 6.62
N ASP A 67 -20.63 -23.66 7.91
CA ASP A 67 -21.14 -22.78 8.94
C ASP A 67 -20.14 -21.67 9.30
N ALA A 68 -20.60 -20.67 10.08
CA ALA A 68 -19.79 -19.49 10.44
C ALA A 68 -18.52 -19.84 11.21
N SER A 69 -18.55 -20.89 12.05
CA SER A 69 -17.39 -21.33 12.85
C SER A 69 -16.31 -21.94 11.95
N ASP A 70 -16.69 -22.79 11.03
CA ASP A 70 -15.77 -23.42 10.08
C ASP A 70 -15.18 -22.38 9.13
N ILE A 71 -15.99 -21.46 8.62
CA ILE A 71 -15.53 -20.34 7.79
C ILE A 71 -14.48 -19.52 8.54
N ALA A 72 -14.73 -19.14 9.79
CA ALA A 72 -13.78 -18.38 10.60
C ALA A 72 -12.42 -19.09 10.74
N ASN A 73 -12.43 -20.41 10.91
CA ASN A 73 -11.21 -21.21 11.00
C ASN A 73 -10.43 -21.24 9.69
N PHE A 74 -11.11 -21.45 8.56
CA PHE A 74 -10.47 -21.45 7.24
C PHE A 74 -9.91 -20.07 6.87
N LEU A 75 -10.57 -18.98 7.24
CA LEU A 75 -10.09 -17.62 7.00
C LEU A 75 -8.77 -17.31 7.71
N GLU A 76 -8.44 -18.03 8.77
CA GLU A 76 -7.17 -17.89 9.50
C GLU A 76 -6.10 -18.91 9.05
N ASP A 77 -6.42 -19.78 8.10
CA ASP A 77 -5.46 -20.73 7.54
C ASP A 77 -4.56 -20.05 6.51
N ARG A 78 -3.28 -19.94 6.83
CA ARG A 78 -2.30 -19.27 5.99
C ARG A 78 -2.09 -19.95 4.63
N ASP A 79 -2.27 -21.25 4.55
CA ASP A 79 -2.12 -22.02 3.31
C ASP A 79 -3.16 -21.63 2.25
N GLU A 80 -4.34 -21.20 2.68
CA GLU A 80 -5.39 -20.68 1.79
C GLU A 80 -4.98 -19.39 1.05
N TYR A 81 -4.01 -18.69 1.60
CA TYR A 81 -3.44 -17.46 1.00
C TYR A 81 -2.17 -17.78 0.21
N ALA A 82 -1.27 -18.56 0.79
CA ALA A 82 -0.01 -18.96 0.16
C ALA A 82 -0.23 -19.70 -1.16
N SER A 83 -1.24 -20.56 -1.26
CA SER A 83 -1.59 -21.29 -2.48
C SER A 83 -1.99 -20.37 -3.64
N HIS A 84 -2.36 -19.13 -3.37
CA HIS A 84 -2.70 -18.08 -4.34
C HIS A 84 -1.62 -17.01 -4.46
N ASN A 85 -0.42 -17.26 -3.94
CA ASN A 85 0.70 -16.29 -3.91
C ASN A 85 0.33 -14.97 -3.22
N VAL A 86 -0.46 -15.05 -2.15
CA VAL A 86 -0.88 -13.91 -1.34
C VAL A 86 -0.16 -13.99 0.01
N PHE A 87 0.48 -12.89 0.41
CA PHE A 87 1.10 -12.79 1.72
C PHE A 87 0.04 -12.81 2.83
N TRP A 88 0.36 -13.47 3.93
CA TRP A 88 -0.42 -13.33 5.14
C TRP A 88 -0.20 -11.94 5.75
N VAL A 89 -1.26 -11.20 5.99
CA VAL A 89 -1.18 -9.86 6.59
C VAL A 89 -1.85 -9.88 7.96
N PRO A 90 -1.08 -9.81 9.06
CA PRO A 90 -1.63 -9.67 10.40
C PRO A 90 -2.54 -8.44 10.53
N THR A 91 -3.47 -8.46 11.48
CA THR A 91 -4.47 -7.40 11.66
C THR A 91 -3.87 -6.01 11.77
N GLU A 92 -2.79 -5.86 12.53
CA GLU A 92 -2.08 -4.59 12.73
C GLU A 92 -1.31 -4.08 11.50
N ALA A 93 -1.17 -4.90 10.48
CA ALA A 93 -0.54 -4.54 9.21
C ALA A 93 -1.55 -4.33 8.08
N ARG A 94 -2.81 -4.61 8.29
CA ARG A 94 -3.87 -4.38 7.30
C ARG A 94 -4.07 -2.89 7.10
N TRP A 95 -4.27 -2.50 5.85
CA TRP A 95 -4.34 -1.08 5.50
C TRP A 95 -5.45 -0.33 6.26
N GLU A 96 -6.60 -0.94 6.46
CA GLU A 96 -7.69 -0.35 7.24
C GLU A 96 -7.28 0.01 8.67
N TYR A 97 -6.43 -0.81 9.30
CA TYR A 97 -5.89 -0.53 10.63
C TYR A 97 -4.92 0.66 10.58
N ILE A 98 -4.00 0.68 9.63
CA ILE A 98 -3.03 1.77 9.43
C ILE A 98 -3.76 3.08 9.10
N LEU A 99 -4.72 3.04 8.20
CA LEU A 99 -5.52 4.19 7.81
C LEU A 99 -6.28 4.80 8.99
N GLY A 100 -6.85 3.95 9.86
CA GLY A 100 -7.53 4.40 11.07
C GLY A 100 -6.60 5.10 12.07
N ARG A 101 -5.29 4.91 11.96
CA ARG A 101 -4.27 5.51 12.82
C ARG A 101 -3.49 6.65 12.17
N ALA A 102 -3.84 7.02 10.94
CA ALA A 102 -3.10 8.01 10.15
C ALA A 102 -2.96 9.38 10.83
N LYS A 103 -3.93 9.78 11.66
CA LYS A 103 -3.93 11.06 12.36
C LYS A 103 -3.27 11.01 13.76
N LEU A 104 -2.83 9.83 14.20
CA LEU A 104 -2.22 9.66 15.50
C LEU A 104 -0.72 9.96 15.46
N ALA A 105 -0.18 10.48 16.57
CA ALA A 105 1.25 10.70 16.71
C ALA A 105 2.07 9.39 16.64
N SER A 106 1.43 8.25 16.89
CA SER A 106 2.03 6.92 16.82
C SER A 106 2.14 6.34 15.41
N ILE A 107 1.65 7.03 14.38
CA ILE A 107 1.57 6.48 13.01
C ILE A 107 2.91 5.90 12.52
N GLY A 108 4.02 6.56 12.78
CA GLY A 108 5.35 6.05 12.40
C GLY A 108 5.68 4.71 13.06
N ARG A 109 5.43 4.60 14.36
CA ARG A 109 5.61 3.32 15.09
C ARG A 109 4.64 2.25 14.65
N ASP A 110 3.42 2.63 14.32
CA ASP A 110 2.40 1.71 13.83
C ASP A 110 2.80 1.11 12.47
N ILE A 111 3.39 1.91 11.59
CA ILE A 111 3.90 1.44 10.29
C ILE A 111 5.13 0.52 10.51
N ASP A 112 6.07 0.90 11.36
CA ASP A 112 7.22 0.06 11.68
C ASP A 112 6.78 -1.31 12.24
N ALA A 113 5.81 -1.32 13.14
CA ALA A 113 5.23 -2.55 13.69
C ALA A 113 4.54 -3.38 12.60
N ALA A 114 3.85 -2.74 11.66
CA ALA A 114 3.23 -3.41 10.53
C ALA A 114 4.26 -4.11 9.63
N MET A 115 5.37 -3.44 9.32
CA MET A 115 6.47 -4.03 8.54
C MET A 115 7.08 -5.25 9.25
N ASP A 116 7.32 -5.14 10.56
CA ASP A 116 7.80 -6.25 11.37
C ASP A 116 6.83 -7.45 11.37
N ALA A 117 5.55 -7.18 11.52
CA ALA A 117 4.52 -8.21 11.54
C ALA A 117 4.42 -8.96 10.19
N VAL A 118 4.48 -8.25 9.08
CA VAL A 118 4.47 -8.85 7.74
C VAL A 118 5.70 -9.73 7.52
N GLU A 119 6.88 -9.24 7.89
CA GLU A 119 8.12 -10.03 7.75
C GLU A 119 8.14 -11.28 8.64
N ALA A 120 7.60 -11.18 9.86
CA ALA A 120 7.53 -12.32 10.79
C ALA A 120 6.69 -13.47 10.22
N GLU A 121 5.63 -13.17 9.49
CA GLU A 121 4.74 -14.17 8.87
C GLU A 121 5.18 -14.60 7.46
N ASN A 122 6.05 -13.84 6.82
CA ASN A 122 6.44 -14.08 5.42
C ASN A 122 7.98 -14.08 5.27
N PRO A 123 8.62 -15.23 5.50
CA PRO A 123 10.09 -15.33 5.49
C PRO A 123 10.77 -14.84 4.19
N THR A 124 10.06 -14.89 3.05
CA THR A 124 10.58 -14.47 1.75
C THR A 124 10.88 -12.97 1.66
N VAL A 125 10.24 -12.16 2.51
CA VAL A 125 10.46 -10.71 2.56
C VAL A 125 11.20 -10.26 3.83
N ARG A 126 11.76 -11.20 4.58
CA ARG A 126 12.50 -10.88 5.80
C ARG A 126 13.71 -10.01 5.51
N GLY A 127 13.83 -8.88 6.22
CA GLY A 127 14.93 -7.93 6.06
C GLY A 127 14.82 -7.02 4.83
N VAL A 128 13.75 -7.11 4.05
CA VAL A 128 13.55 -6.37 2.80
C VAL A 128 12.70 -5.12 2.99
N LEU A 129 11.72 -5.17 3.88
CA LEU A 129 10.77 -4.07 4.06
C LEU A 129 11.42 -2.87 4.77
N PRO A 130 11.11 -1.62 4.34
CA PRO A 130 11.67 -0.44 4.97
C PRO A 130 11.24 -0.29 6.43
N ARG A 131 12.09 0.34 7.22
CA ARG A 131 11.88 0.69 8.63
C ARG A 131 12.15 2.18 8.83
N ASN A 132 12.10 2.62 10.06
CA ASN A 132 12.40 3.99 10.49
C ASN A 132 11.32 5.02 10.14
N TYR A 133 10.08 4.60 10.05
CA TYR A 133 8.94 5.53 9.95
C TYR A 133 8.73 6.32 11.25
N ALA A 134 9.22 5.79 12.37
CA ALA A 134 9.14 6.44 13.68
C ALA A 134 10.25 7.47 13.95
N ARG A 135 11.23 7.63 13.03
CA ARG A 135 12.35 8.57 13.24
C ARG A 135 11.87 10.00 13.41
N ASP A 136 12.61 10.80 14.23
CA ASP A 136 12.23 12.16 14.56
C ASP A 136 12.23 13.11 13.36
N GLY A 137 13.08 12.87 12.37
CA GLY A 137 13.16 13.68 11.15
C GLY A 137 11.97 13.53 10.19
N LEU A 138 11.10 12.55 10.42
CA LEU A 138 9.92 12.32 9.60
C LEU A 138 8.68 12.91 10.30
N ASP A 139 8.11 13.95 9.71
CA ASP A 139 6.93 14.64 10.24
C ASP A 139 5.71 13.69 10.24
N LYS A 140 5.13 13.49 11.42
CA LYS A 140 4.03 12.51 11.59
C LYS A 140 2.74 12.94 10.92
N ARG A 141 2.45 14.23 10.87
CA ARG A 141 1.29 14.77 10.17
C ARG A 141 1.39 14.51 8.67
N ARG A 142 2.55 14.82 8.08
CA ARG A 142 2.80 14.56 6.65
C ARG A 142 2.78 13.07 6.32
N LEU A 143 3.30 12.24 7.23
CA LEU A 143 3.23 10.79 7.08
C LEU A 143 1.79 10.30 7.08
N GLY A 144 0.93 10.81 7.97
CA GLY A 144 -0.51 10.49 7.98
C GLY A 144 -1.21 10.92 6.69
N GLU A 145 -0.89 12.11 6.17
CA GLU A 145 -1.41 12.60 4.88
C GLU A 145 -0.94 11.70 3.71
N LEU A 146 0.28 11.22 3.76
CA LEU A 146 0.80 10.26 2.77
C LEU A 146 0.07 8.92 2.83
N VAL A 147 -0.24 8.43 4.02
CA VAL A 147 -1.06 7.22 4.21
C VAL A 147 -2.45 7.40 3.58
N ASP A 148 -3.10 8.54 3.80
CA ASP A 148 -4.39 8.86 3.18
C ASP A 148 -4.29 8.89 1.65
N LEU A 149 -3.25 9.50 1.11
CA LEU A 149 -3.01 9.55 -0.33
C LEU A 149 -2.85 8.15 -0.93
N ILE A 150 -1.99 7.33 -0.34
CA ILE A 150 -1.71 5.97 -0.83
C ILE A 150 -2.96 5.08 -0.66
N GLY A 151 -3.76 5.33 0.36
CA GLY A 151 -5.05 4.67 0.55
C GLY A 151 -6.04 4.88 -0.59
N SER A 152 -5.86 5.91 -1.42
CA SER A 152 -6.69 6.15 -2.60
C SER A 152 -6.36 5.23 -3.80
N ILE A 153 -5.22 4.52 -3.76
CA ILE A 153 -4.84 3.56 -4.80
C ILE A 153 -5.58 2.24 -4.57
N GLY A 154 -6.23 1.69 -5.60
CA GLY A 154 -6.83 0.37 -5.55
C GLY A 154 -5.93 -0.67 -6.25
N PHE A 155 -5.50 -1.69 -5.51
CA PHE A 155 -4.74 -2.82 -6.05
C PHE A 155 -5.61 -4.09 -6.06
N THR A 156 -6.65 -4.07 -6.89
CA THR A 156 -7.57 -5.20 -7.03
C THR A 156 -7.54 -5.76 -8.44
N SER A 157 -7.90 -7.02 -8.59
CA SER A 157 -7.95 -7.69 -9.90
C SER A 157 -9.20 -7.35 -10.72
N THR A 158 -10.07 -6.49 -10.21
CA THR A 158 -11.34 -6.13 -10.87
C THR A 158 -11.22 -5.00 -11.88
N ASP A 159 -10.10 -4.30 -11.91
CA ASP A 159 -9.84 -3.25 -12.89
C ASP A 159 -9.30 -3.87 -14.21
N ASP A 160 -9.47 -3.16 -15.33
CA ASP A 160 -8.96 -3.56 -16.66
C ASP A 160 -7.45 -3.84 -16.67
N HIS A 161 -6.76 -3.40 -15.64
CA HIS A 161 -5.35 -3.65 -15.37
C HIS A 161 -5.23 -4.42 -14.05
N GLY A 162 -4.67 -5.62 -14.07
CA GLY A 162 -4.45 -6.41 -12.85
C GLY A 162 -3.67 -5.64 -11.78
N ALA A 163 -3.82 -6.04 -10.51
CA ALA A 163 -3.15 -5.39 -9.37
C ALA A 163 -1.63 -5.28 -9.55
N ASP A 164 -1.01 -6.29 -10.15
CA ASP A 164 0.43 -6.31 -10.41
C ASP A 164 0.84 -5.26 -11.45
N ASP A 165 0.02 -5.03 -12.47
CA ASP A 165 0.27 -3.99 -13.48
C ASP A 165 0.18 -2.59 -12.90
N VAL A 166 -0.79 -2.33 -12.00
CA VAL A 166 -0.91 -1.05 -11.29
C VAL A 166 0.30 -0.84 -10.40
N LEU A 167 0.70 -1.86 -9.64
CA LEU A 167 1.90 -1.80 -8.80
C LEU A 167 3.15 -1.47 -9.62
N GLY A 168 3.37 -2.18 -10.73
CA GLY A 168 4.50 -1.96 -11.62
C GLY A 168 4.55 -0.54 -12.16
N ARG A 169 3.44 0.00 -12.65
CA ARG A 169 3.36 1.38 -13.17
C ARG A 169 3.67 2.42 -12.10
N VAL A 170 3.11 2.28 -10.90
CA VAL A 170 3.35 3.21 -9.80
C VAL A 170 4.81 3.17 -9.38
N TYR A 171 5.38 1.98 -9.22
CA TYR A 171 6.80 1.81 -8.85
C TYR A 171 7.74 2.40 -9.89
N GLU A 172 7.57 2.06 -11.16
CA GLU A 172 8.44 2.57 -12.25
C GLU A 172 8.36 4.08 -12.36
N TYR A 173 7.17 4.64 -12.30
CA TYR A 173 6.98 6.08 -12.35
C TYR A 173 7.69 6.79 -11.18
N PHE A 174 7.49 6.30 -9.96
CA PHE A 174 8.10 6.90 -8.76
C PHE A 174 9.62 6.75 -8.77
N LEU A 175 10.14 5.58 -9.13
CA LEU A 175 11.60 5.38 -9.25
C LEU A 175 12.22 6.35 -10.25
N GLY A 176 11.58 6.57 -11.40
CA GLY A 176 12.03 7.53 -12.41
C GLY A 176 12.03 8.96 -11.88
N GLN A 177 10.99 9.38 -11.18
CA GLN A 177 10.90 10.72 -10.61
C GLN A 177 11.92 10.95 -9.48
N PHE A 178 12.13 9.97 -8.60
CA PHE A 178 13.15 10.06 -7.57
C PHE A 178 14.57 10.10 -8.14
N ALA A 179 14.85 9.29 -9.16
CA ALA A 179 16.15 9.34 -9.86
C ALA A 179 16.44 10.74 -10.45
N GLY A 180 15.44 11.39 -11.03
CA GLY A 180 15.54 12.77 -11.51
C GLY A 180 15.82 13.78 -10.38
N LYS A 181 15.30 13.55 -9.20
CA LYS A 181 15.55 14.41 -8.01
C LYS A 181 16.92 14.18 -7.38
N GLU A 182 17.42 12.94 -7.38
CA GLU A 182 18.73 12.57 -6.83
C GLU A 182 19.89 13.11 -7.69
N THR A 183 19.68 13.25 -8.99
CA THR A 183 20.68 13.77 -9.93
C THR A 183 20.64 15.30 -10.13
N GLY A 184 19.63 15.91 -9.62
CA GLY A 184 19.45 17.37 -9.63
C GLY A 184 19.94 18.01 -8.35
#